data_991ef9a4594116e80daa21e34309f7e9
#
_entry.id   991ef9a4594116e80daa21e34309f7e9
#
_cell.length_a   1.000
_cell.length_b   1.000
_cell.length_c   1.000
_cell.angle_alpha   90.00
_cell.angle_beta   90.00
_cell.angle_gamma   90.00
#
_symmetry.space_group_name_H-M   'P 1'
#
loop_
_entity.id
_entity.type
_entity.pdbx_description
1 polymer ?
#
loop_
_entity_poly.entity_id
_entity_poly.type
_entity_poly.pdbx_seq_one_letter_code
_entity_poly.pdbx_strand_id
1 'polypeptide(L)'
;MDRAGATARADAAGAVDRADAGAAGRGVRRLPRVRGFAPWPPQGSPKEEGKALRAGVPRSAHRTLRLDPARPDAVSAVAESNAGRLPELTPLRVGRMAATPFAFLRGSAGLMAYDLARTPVTGIGTQICGDAHAANFGLYGDARGGLVIDLNDFDETAHGPWEWDLKRLAVSLVLAGREAGADEDTCRAAARDAAGAYRRTMRLLAKLPALDAWNAVADEELVSHTDAHDLLGTLRRVAEKARANTSGRFAAKSTEAVPGGGRRFVPAPPVLRRIPDTEAAAVATALEPYVDTLGEDRRPLLARYAVHDVAFRVVGTGSVGTRSYVVLLLDHRGEPLVLQVKEARPAALVPHLATAGFPVPAVPHEGRRVVLGQKRMQVVSDTLLGWTTVEGRPYQVRQFRNRKGSVDPAALAADQIDDYARMTGALLARAHSHGADPRLIAGYCGKNEELDEAMAAFAVAYADRTEEDHADLVAAIKAGRIEAEPGV
;
A
#
# COMPACT_ATOMS: atom_id res chain seq x y z
N MET A 1 -46.57 -3.06 -56.92
CA MET A 1 -46.85 -1.68 -56.48
C MET A 1 -46.16 -1.47 -55.15
N ASP A 2 -45.21 -0.74 -54.90
CA ASP A 2 -44.18 0.18 -55.42
C ASP A 2 -43.15 0.25 -54.31
N ARG A 3 -41.95 -0.01 -54.54
CA ARG A 3 -40.75 0.81 -54.88
C ARG A 3 -40.69 2.19 -54.19
N ALA A 4 -39.60 2.33 -53.50
CA ALA A 4 -38.76 3.51 -53.18
C ALA A 4 -38.66 3.69 -51.64
N GLY A 5 -37.45 3.80 -51.07
CA GLY A 5 -36.28 4.49 -51.31
C GLY A 5 -35.10 4.04 -50.49
N ALA A 6 -34.15 3.50 -51.15
CA ALA A 6 -32.73 3.53 -50.71
C ALA A 6 -32.16 4.83 -51.24
N THR A 7 -31.48 5.57 -50.40
CA THR A 7 -30.31 6.41 -50.71
C THR A 7 -30.05 7.38 -49.56
N ALA A 8 -28.92 7.23 -48.88
CA ALA A 8 -27.95 8.26 -48.59
C ALA A 8 -26.91 7.75 -47.59
N ARG A 9 -25.94 7.02 -48.04
CA ARG A 9 -24.63 6.90 -47.41
C ARG A 9 -23.58 6.94 -48.53
N ALA A 10 -23.14 8.11 -48.85
CA ALA A 10 -21.88 8.33 -49.55
C ALA A 10 -21.43 9.76 -49.25
N ASP A 11 -20.11 9.90 -49.20
CA ASP A 11 -19.36 11.13 -49.31
C ASP A 11 -19.02 11.85 -47.99
N ALA A 12 -17.91 11.35 -47.38
CA ALA A 12 -16.89 12.19 -46.78
C ALA A 12 -15.50 11.52 -46.91
N ALA A 13 -15.14 11.15 -48.14
CA ALA A 13 -13.75 10.94 -48.53
C ALA A 13 -13.18 12.30 -48.94
N GLY A 14 -12.68 13.06 -47.93
CA GLY A 14 -11.99 14.32 -48.17
C GLY A 14 -10.71 14.09 -48.94
N ALA A 15 -10.52 14.84 -50.00
CA ALA A 15 -9.43 14.89 -50.95
C ALA A 15 -8.04 14.90 -50.23
N VAL A 16 -7.25 13.90 -50.51
CA VAL A 16 -5.80 13.94 -50.29
C VAL A 16 -5.18 14.76 -51.41
N ASP A 17 -4.79 15.98 -51.07
CA ASP A 17 -4.06 16.89 -51.95
C ASP A 17 -2.70 16.25 -52.32
N ARG A 18 -2.57 15.89 -53.58
CA ARG A 18 -1.32 15.40 -54.17
C ARG A 18 -0.51 16.58 -54.73
N ALA A 19 0.18 17.25 -53.83
CA ALA A 19 1.24 18.17 -54.25
C ALA A 19 2.34 18.17 -53.17
N ASP A 20 3.41 17.56 -53.49
CA ASP A 20 4.81 17.81 -53.23
C ASP A 20 5.61 16.51 -53.02
N ALA A 21 5.94 15.88 -54.15
CA ALA A 21 7.05 14.93 -54.21
C ALA A 21 8.31 15.70 -54.62
N GLY A 22 8.91 16.38 -53.65
CA GLY A 22 10.16 17.10 -53.87
C GLY A 22 10.84 17.51 -52.58
N ALA A 23 11.99 16.87 -52.31
CA ALA A 23 12.86 17.07 -51.16
C ALA A 23 12.59 16.14 -49.96
N ALA A 24 13.03 14.89 -50.10
CA ALA A 24 13.20 13.97 -48.95
C ALA A 24 14.35 14.43 -48.04
N GLY A 25 14.13 15.51 -47.30
CA GLY A 25 14.84 15.80 -46.07
C GLY A 25 14.42 14.78 -45.06
N ARG A 26 15.36 14.12 -44.37
CA ARG A 26 15.14 13.11 -43.27
C ARG A 26 14.50 13.78 -42.07
N GLY A 27 13.30 14.34 -42.19
CA GLY A 27 12.53 14.92 -41.10
C GLY A 27 11.72 13.84 -40.40
N VAL A 28 11.71 13.88 -39.05
CA VAL A 28 10.84 13.03 -38.26
C VAL A 28 9.39 13.24 -38.70
N ARG A 29 8.69 12.14 -39.04
CA ARG A 29 7.27 12.17 -39.42
C ARG A 29 6.44 12.77 -38.28
N ARG A 30 5.71 13.84 -38.50
CA ARG A 30 4.80 14.44 -37.53
C ARG A 30 3.54 13.58 -37.47
N LEU A 31 3.38 12.87 -36.36
CA LEU A 31 2.17 12.09 -36.05
C LEU A 31 1.19 12.91 -35.20
N PRO A 32 -0.12 12.63 -35.27
CA PRO A 32 -1.09 13.31 -34.43
C PRO A 32 -0.87 12.96 -32.99
N ARG A 33 -1.28 13.88 -32.07
CA ARG A 33 -1.25 13.63 -30.65
C ARG A 33 -2.29 12.54 -30.27
N VAL A 34 -1.84 11.46 -29.65
CA VAL A 34 -2.69 10.37 -29.17
C VAL A 34 -3.01 10.61 -27.69
N ARG A 35 -4.29 10.55 -27.34
CA ARG A 35 -4.72 10.72 -25.95
C ARG A 35 -4.10 9.62 -25.04
N GLY A 36 -3.57 10.02 -23.90
CA GLY A 36 -2.90 9.11 -22.96
C GLY A 36 -1.40 8.93 -23.20
N PHE A 37 -0.84 9.50 -24.28
CA PHE A 37 0.59 9.50 -24.56
C PHE A 37 1.20 10.90 -24.36
N ALA A 38 2.48 10.90 -23.98
CA ALA A 38 3.25 12.14 -23.86
C ALA A 38 3.37 12.83 -25.24
N PRO A 39 3.41 14.18 -25.29
CA PRO A 39 3.64 14.90 -26.53
C PRO A 39 5.09 14.71 -27.02
N TRP A 40 5.28 14.73 -28.35
CA TRP A 40 6.59 14.81 -28.94
C TRP A 40 6.69 16.06 -29.84
N PRO A 41 7.76 16.86 -29.75
CA PRO A 41 8.85 16.78 -28.75
C PRO A 41 8.36 17.03 -27.33
N PRO A 42 9.10 16.56 -26.31
CA PRO A 42 8.76 16.81 -24.92
C PRO A 42 8.64 18.31 -24.65
N GLN A 43 7.60 18.72 -23.91
CA GLN A 43 7.42 20.09 -23.45
C GLN A 43 7.99 20.23 -22.05
N GLY A 44 9.04 21.03 -21.89
CA GLY A 44 9.68 21.25 -20.58
C GLY A 44 10.62 20.11 -20.14
N SER A 45 11.14 20.25 -18.94
CA SER A 45 11.99 19.27 -18.27
C SER A 45 11.42 18.97 -16.89
N PRO A 46 10.82 17.79 -16.65
CA PRO A 46 10.31 17.40 -15.33
C PRO A 46 11.36 17.59 -14.21
N LYS A 47 12.64 17.35 -14.53
CA LYS A 47 13.72 17.56 -13.58
C LYS A 47 13.90 19.03 -13.19
N GLU A 48 13.84 19.96 -14.15
CA GLU A 48 13.96 21.38 -13.86
C GLU A 48 12.69 21.91 -13.19
N GLU A 49 11.51 21.39 -13.54
CA GLU A 49 10.25 21.67 -12.87
C GLU A 49 10.34 21.28 -11.38
N GLY A 50 10.77 20.03 -11.10
CA GLY A 50 10.98 19.58 -9.72
C GLY A 50 12.00 20.44 -8.96
N LYS A 51 13.07 20.86 -9.60
CA LYS A 51 14.05 21.76 -9.01
C LYS A 51 13.47 23.15 -8.70
N ALA A 52 12.60 23.66 -9.56
CA ALA A 52 11.96 24.96 -9.37
C ALA A 52 11.03 24.99 -8.16
N LEU A 53 10.40 23.87 -7.78
CA LEU A 53 9.53 23.75 -6.60
C LEU A 53 10.26 24.10 -5.29
N ARG A 54 11.58 23.98 -5.24
CA ARG A 54 12.40 24.37 -4.07
C ARG A 54 12.31 25.85 -3.72
N ALA A 55 11.92 26.71 -4.66
CA ALA A 55 11.72 28.14 -4.39
C ALA A 55 10.50 28.37 -3.49
N GLY A 56 9.44 27.58 -3.68
CA GLY A 56 8.24 27.66 -2.84
C GLY A 56 8.34 26.78 -1.59
N VAL A 57 8.93 25.59 -1.72
CA VAL A 57 9.13 24.64 -0.62
C VAL A 57 10.59 24.22 -0.58
N PRO A 58 11.47 24.93 0.16
CA PRO A 58 12.84 24.48 0.38
C PRO A 58 12.87 23.09 1.04
N ARG A 59 13.82 22.25 0.67
CA ARG A 59 13.94 20.90 1.21
C ARG A 59 14.08 20.88 2.73
N SER A 60 14.77 21.87 3.29
CA SER A 60 14.90 22.09 4.74
C SER A 60 13.56 22.37 5.45
N ALA A 61 12.52 22.83 4.72
CA ALA A 61 11.20 23.09 5.30
C ALA A 61 10.51 21.81 5.79
N HIS A 62 10.86 20.65 5.24
CA HIS A 62 10.27 19.36 5.64
C HIS A 62 10.61 18.94 7.08
N ARG A 63 11.60 19.58 7.73
CA ARG A 63 11.89 19.36 9.16
C ARG A 63 10.80 19.88 10.09
N THR A 64 9.94 20.78 9.60
CA THR A 64 9.01 21.51 10.45
C THR A 64 7.82 20.63 10.83
N LEU A 65 7.63 20.46 12.13
CA LEU A 65 6.40 19.96 12.73
C LEU A 65 5.67 21.15 13.35
N ARG A 66 4.45 21.40 12.88
CA ARG A 66 3.54 22.41 13.47
C ARG A 66 2.25 21.70 13.80
N LEU A 67 1.97 21.59 15.09
CA LEU A 67 0.70 21.04 15.57
C LEU A 67 -0.35 22.17 15.59
N ASP A 68 -1.52 21.86 15.07
CA ASP A 68 -2.68 22.76 15.12
C ASP A 68 -3.24 22.76 16.55
N PRO A 69 -3.56 23.94 17.14
CA PRO A 69 -4.27 23.98 18.42
C PRO A 69 -5.62 23.25 18.43
N ALA A 70 -6.26 23.11 17.25
CA ALA A 70 -7.49 22.34 17.07
C ALA A 70 -7.26 20.85 16.75
N ARG A 71 -6.01 20.36 16.88
CA ARG A 71 -5.68 18.96 16.69
C ARG A 71 -6.49 18.07 17.64
N PRO A 72 -7.17 17.03 17.13
CA PRO A 72 -7.84 16.07 18.03
C PRO A 72 -6.82 15.43 18.96
N ASP A 73 -7.22 15.22 20.22
CA ASP A 73 -6.42 14.41 21.15
C ASP A 73 -6.38 12.94 20.73
N ALA A 74 -5.41 12.20 21.25
CA ALA A 74 -5.17 10.82 20.88
C ALA A 74 -6.40 9.92 21.11
N VAL A 75 -7.14 10.13 22.20
CA VAL A 75 -8.32 9.32 22.55
C VAL A 75 -9.47 9.58 21.59
N SER A 76 -9.74 10.85 21.30
CA SER A 76 -10.76 11.27 20.32
C SER A 76 -10.43 10.73 18.92
N ALA A 77 -9.17 10.82 18.49
CA ALA A 77 -8.72 10.30 17.20
C ALA A 77 -8.86 8.76 17.11
N VAL A 78 -8.55 8.03 18.19
CA VAL A 78 -8.75 6.59 18.26
C VAL A 78 -10.23 6.24 18.23
N ALA A 79 -11.08 6.95 18.99
CA ALA A 79 -12.53 6.75 18.99
C ALA A 79 -13.13 6.98 17.59
N GLU A 80 -12.76 8.06 16.90
CA GLU A 80 -13.18 8.35 15.53
C GLU A 80 -12.74 7.24 14.56
N SER A 81 -11.50 6.76 14.66
CA SER A 81 -10.98 5.68 13.80
C SER A 81 -11.68 4.34 14.03
N ASN A 82 -12.37 4.17 15.17
CA ASN A 82 -13.17 3.00 15.50
C ASN A 82 -14.61 3.08 14.93
N ALA A 83 -15.08 4.25 14.53
CA ALA A 83 -16.43 4.40 13.97
C ALA A 83 -16.69 3.42 12.82
N GLY A 84 -17.80 2.67 12.86
CA GLY A 84 -18.19 1.68 11.84
C GLY A 84 -17.41 0.35 11.87
N ARG A 85 -16.50 0.15 12.82
CA ARG A 85 -15.90 -1.17 13.11
C ARG A 85 -16.87 -2.03 13.93
N LEU A 86 -16.58 -3.32 14.03
CA LEU A 86 -17.31 -4.25 14.89
C LEU A 86 -17.04 -3.88 16.36
N PRO A 87 -18.09 -3.49 17.14
CA PRO A 87 -17.90 -2.98 18.47
C PRO A 87 -17.19 -3.96 19.42
N GLU A 88 -17.48 -5.25 19.27
CA GLU A 88 -16.89 -6.32 20.08
C GLU A 88 -15.39 -6.53 19.83
N LEU A 89 -14.84 -6.00 18.76
CA LEU A 89 -13.40 -6.07 18.46
C LEU A 89 -12.67 -4.74 18.70
N THR A 90 -13.39 -3.69 19.04
CA THR A 90 -12.80 -2.38 19.33
C THR A 90 -11.88 -2.39 20.55
N PRO A 91 -12.23 -3.01 21.68
CA PRO A 91 -11.33 -3.10 22.84
C PRO A 91 -10.03 -3.83 22.52
N LEU A 92 -10.09 -4.91 21.75
CA LEU A 92 -8.89 -5.63 21.28
C LEU A 92 -8.00 -4.74 20.40
N ARG A 93 -8.59 -3.92 19.50
CA ARG A 93 -7.83 -2.97 18.67
C ARG A 93 -7.14 -1.93 19.55
N VAL A 94 -7.87 -1.33 20.48
CA VAL A 94 -7.32 -0.33 21.41
C VAL A 94 -6.18 -0.92 22.23
N GLY A 95 -6.34 -2.13 22.76
CA GLY A 95 -5.29 -2.83 23.48
C GLY A 95 -4.04 -3.08 22.65
N ARG A 96 -4.18 -3.44 21.37
CA ARG A 96 -3.05 -3.58 20.45
C ARG A 96 -2.36 -2.25 20.16
N MET A 97 -3.11 -1.15 20.02
CA MET A 97 -2.54 0.19 19.84
C MET A 97 -1.82 0.69 21.08
N ALA A 98 -2.30 0.32 22.26
CA ALA A 98 -1.72 0.71 23.55
C ALA A 98 -0.46 -0.08 23.92
N ALA A 99 -0.10 -1.12 23.16
CA ALA A 99 1.03 -1.97 23.50
C ALA A 99 2.37 -1.22 23.43
N THR A 100 2.61 -0.43 22.40
CA THR A 100 3.82 0.36 22.19
C THR A 100 3.54 1.62 21.39
N PRO A 101 4.41 2.66 21.42
CA PRO A 101 4.30 3.83 20.55
C PRO A 101 4.32 3.47 19.05
N PHE A 102 5.12 2.51 18.63
CA PHE A 102 5.12 2.02 17.26
C PHE A 102 3.78 1.36 16.88
N ALA A 103 3.20 0.57 17.77
CA ALA A 103 1.88 -0.02 17.56
C ALA A 103 0.77 1.05 17.51
N PHE A 104 0.87 2.12 18.31
CA PHE A 104 -0.02 3.27 18.26
C PHE A 104 0.07 3.98 16.91
N LEU A 105 1.28 4.28 16.42
CA LEU A 105 1.48 4.87 15.10
C LEU A 105 0.77 4.06 14.02
N ARG A 106 0.91 2.74 14.01
CA ARG A 106 0.29 1.84 13.02
C ARG A 106 -1.25 1.88 13.03
N GLY A 107 -1.85 2.25 14.16
CA GLY A 107 -3.31 2.39 14.29
C GLY A 107 -3.85 3.80 14.05
N SER A 108 -2.97 4.81 13.94
CA SER A 108 -3.32 6.24 13.94
C SER A 108 -2.96 6.96 12.63
N ALA A 109 -3.11 6.29 11.48
CA ALA A 109 -2.81 6.88 10.17
C ALA A 109 -3.58 8.19 9.90
N GLY A 110 -4.86 8.26 10.30
CA GLY A 110 -5.69 9.45 10.15
C GLY A 110 -5.19 10.64 10.97
N LEU A 111 -4.74 10.41 12.22
CA LEU A 111 -4.18 11.48 13.07
C LEU A 111 -2.90 12.04 12.46
N MET A 112 -2.00 11.18 11.98
CA MET A 112 -0.81 11.64 11.29
C MET A 112 -1.16 12.39 9.99
N ALA A 113 -2.14 11.94 9.22
CA ALA A 113 -2.59 12.63 8.01
C ALA A 113 -3.17 14.03 8.32
N TYR A 114 -3.90 14.18 9.44
CA TYR A 114 -4.34 15.49 9.96
C TYR A 114 -3.17 16.42 10.17
N ASP A 115 -2.11 15.95 10.84
CA ASP A 115 -0.91 16.75 11.13
C ASP A 115 -0.13 17.05 9.84
N LEU A 116 0.08 16.02 8.99
CA LEU A 116 0.82 16.16 7.73
C LEU A 116 0.18 17.15 6.75
N ALA A 117 -1.15 17.26 6.74
CA ALA A 117 -1.86 18.20 5.88
C ALA A 117 -1.51 19.68 6.17
N ARG A 118 -0.90 19.93 7.32
CA ARG A 118 -0.46 21.27 7.78
C ARG A 118 1.06 21.45 7.70
N THR A 119 1.75 20.46 7.14
CA THR A 119 3.20 20.55 6.88
C THR A 119 3.46 20.94 5.42
N PRO A 120 4.65 21.47 5.10
CA PRO A 120 4.99 21.80 3.72
C PRO A 120 4.89 20.57 2.80
N VAL A 121 4.23 20.75 1.64
CA VAL A 121 4.14 19.77 0.55
C VAL A 121 4.53 20.44 -0.76
N THR A 122 5.19 19.70 -1.65
CA THR A 122 5.69 20.21 -2.94
C THR A 122 4.61 20.40 -4.00
N GLY A 123 3.42 19.80 -3.79
CA GLY A 123 2.38 19.70 -4.80
C GLY A 123 2.60 18.56 -5.81
N ILE A 124 3.69 17.79 -5.68
CA ILE A 124 3.88 16.58 -6.49
C ILE A 124 2.99 15.46 -5.93
N GLY A 125 1.98 15.07 -6.73
CA GLY A 125 1.09 13.95 -6.41
C GLY A 125 1.59 12.64 -7.01
N THR A 126 1.42 11.56 -6.23
CA THR A 126 1.62 10.18 -6.70
C THR A 126 0.57 9.26 -6.12
N GLN A 127 0.53 8.01 -6.55
CA GLN A 127 -0.14 6.98 -5.77
C GLN A 127 0.67 6.75 -4.50
N ILE A 128 0.09 7.01 -3.35
CA ILE A 128 0.70 6.74 -2.05
C ILE A 128 0.07 5.50 -1.40
N CYS A 129 0.84 4.81 -0.57
CA CYS A 129 0.34 3.72 0.27
C CYS A 129 -0.60 4.25 1.36
N GLY A 130 -0.33 5.46 1.87
CA GLY A 130 -1.09 6.15 2.90
C GLY A 130 -0.79 5.65 4.33
N ASP A 131 -0.23 4.45 4.46
CA ASP A 131 0.22 3.85 5.71
C ASP A 131 1.58 3.16 5.53
N ALA A 132 2.56 3.85 4.95
CA ALA A 132 3.89 3.34 4.63
C ALA A 132 4.81 3.23 5.86
N HIS A 133 4.33 2.61 6.96
CA HIS A 133 5.19 2.35 8.12
C HIS A 133 6.14 1.16 7.91
N ALA A 134 7.22 1.08 8.68
CA ALA A 134 8.28 0.08 8.52
C ALA A 134 7.76 -1.38 8.50
N ALA A 135 6.77 -1.75 9.30
CA ALA A 135 6.19 -3.10 9.28
C ALA A 135 5.26 -3.39 8.08
N ASN A 136 5.07 -2.44 7.16
CA ASN A 136 4.26 -2.63 5.95
C ASN A 136 5.08 -3.15 4.75
N PHE A 137 6.34 -3.44 4.94
CA PHE A 137 7.19 -4.07 3.93
C PHE A 137 7.37 -5.55 4.24
N GLY A 138 7.30 -6.40 3.21
CA GLY A 138 7.46 -7.82 3.43
C GLY A 138 7.45 -8.65 2.15
N LEU A 139 7.65 -9.94 2.33
CA LEU A 139 7.71 -10.92 1.26
C LEU A 139 6.31 -11.44 0.89
N TYR A 140 6.13 -11.73 -0.38
CA TYR A 140 4.98 -12.49 -0.90
C TYR A 140 5.36 -13.22 -2.19
N GLY A 141 4.55 -14.22 -2.57
CA GLY A 141 4.78 -15.02 -3.78
C GLY A 141 4.33 -14.30 -5.04
N ASP A 142 5.16 -14.35 -6.08
CA ASP A 142 4.81 -13.97 -7.43
C ASP A 142 4.05 -15.10 -8.16
N ALA A 143 3.59 -14.84 -9.39
CA ALA A 143 2.89 -15.82 -10.23
C ALA A 143 3.75 -17.02 -10.65
N ARG A 144 5.07 -16.93 -10.56
CA ARG A 144 6.03 -18.00 -10.89
C ARG A 144 6.44 -18.80 -9.67
N GLY A 145 5.97 -18.40 -8.47
CA GLY A 145 6.34 -19.04 -7.20
C GLY A 145 7.65 -18.50 -6.61
N GLY A 146 8.24 -17.45 -7.20
CA GLY A 146 9.31 -16.67 -6.61
C GLY A 146 8.83 -15.85 -5.40
N LEU A 147 9.77 -15.28 -4.64
CA LEU A 147 9.47 -14.33 -3.57
C LEU A 147 9.88 -12.94 -4.00
N VAL A 148 8.98 -11.99 -3.75
CA VAL A 148 9.22 -10.55 -3.95
C VAL A 148 9.08 -9.84 -2.62
N ILE A 149 9.93 -8.86 -2.34
CA ILE A 149 9.80 -7.96 -1.20
C ILE A 149 9.22 -6.64 -1.66
N ASP A 150 8.12 -6.20 -1.04
CA ASP A 150 7.42 -4.97 -1.42
C ASP A 150 6.46 -4.52 -0.30
N LEU A 151 5.73 -3.42 -0.54
CA LEU A 151 4.60 -2.99 0.28
C LEU A 151 3.47 -4.04 0.28
N ASN A 152 2.84 -4.25 1.43
CA ASN A 152 1.91 -5.36 1.66
C ASN A 152 0.47 -4.96 2.00
N ASP A 153 0.24 -3.77 2.53
CA ASP A 153 -1.08 -3.28 2.94
C ASP A 153 -1.37 -1.92 2.29
N PHE A 154 -2.51 -1.84 1.63
CA PHE A 154 -2.95 -0.70 0.83
C PHE A 154 -4.34 -0.19 1.26
N ASP A 155 -4.78 -0.49 2.46
CA ASP A 155 -6.10 -0.06 2.95
C ASP A 155 -6.27 1.46 2.89
N GLU A 156 -5.19 2.20 3.14
CA GLU A 156 -5.16 3.67 3.17
C GLU A 156 -4.69 4.32 1.84
N THR A 157 -4.47 3.52 0.78
CA THR A 157 -3.91 4.05 -0.48
C THR A 157 -4.79 5.13 -1.12
N ALA A 158 -4.17 6.18 -1.63
CA ALA A 158 -4.83 7.26 -2.35
C ALA A 158 -3.86 7.96 -3.33
N HIS A 159 -4.36 8.87 -4.15
CA HIS A 159 -3.50 9.82 -4.85
C HIS A 159 -3.26 11.03 -3.95
N GLY A 160 -2.01 11.28 -3.58
CA GLY A 160 -1.67 12.32 -2.60
C GLY A 160 -0.20 12.74 -2.62
N PRO A 161 0.22 13.57 -1.64
CA PRO A 161 1.60 14.05 -1.52
C PRO A 161 2.57 12.89 -1.27
N TRP A 162 3.60 12.76 -2.10
CA TRP A 162 4.62 11.72 -1.94
C TRP A 162 5.36 11.81 -0.58
N GLU A 163 5.46 13.01 -0.03
CA GLU A 163 6.12 13.27 1.24
C GLU A 163 5.46 12.57 2.43
N TRP A 164 4.15 12.34 2.36
CA TRP A 164 3.42 11.74 3.46
C TRP A 164 3.90 10.31 3.77
N ASP A 165 4.04 9.49 2.73
CA ASP A 165 4.56 8.13 2.90
C ASP A 165 6.01 8.12 3.40
N LEU A 166 6.87 8.99 2.86
CA LEU A 166 8.27 9.06 3.28
C LEU A 166 8.41 9.52 4.74
N LYS A 167 7.64 10.53 5.16
CA LYS A 167 7.58 10.98 6.55
C LYS A 167 7.07 9.89 7.47
N ARG A 168 6.02 9.16 7.07
CA ARG A 168 5.48 8.07 7.86
C ARG A 168 6.47 6.91 8.01
N LEU A 169 7.17 6.54 6.94
CA LEU A 169 8.25 5.56 7.00
C LEU A 169 9.35 6.01 7.98
N ALA A 170 9.85 7.24 7.82
CA ALA A 170 10.93 7.76 8.65
C ALA A 170 10.55 7.78 10.15
N VAL A 171 9.35 8.27 10.50
CA VAL A 171 8.84 8.26 11.89
C VAL A 171 8.76 6.84 12.44
N SER A 172 8.24 5.91 11.64
CA SER A 172 8.07 4.52 12.05
C SER A 172 9.40 3.80 12.31
N LEU A 173 10.46 4.18 11.59
CA LEU A 173 11.82 3.66 11.80
C LEU A 173 12.43 4.16 13.11
N VAL A 174 12.22 5.44 13.46
CA VAL A 174 12.64 5.98 14.77
C VAL A 174 11.97 5.22 15.90
N LEU A 175 10.63 5.08 15.84
CA LEU A 175 9.88 4.38 16.90
C LEU A 175 10.26 2.90 17.00
N ALA A 176 10.44 2.21 15.86
CA ALA A 176 10.86 0.82 15.86
C ALA A 176 12.28 0.65 16.41
N GLY A 177 13.20 1.57 16.09
CA GLY A 177 14.56 1.58 16.63
C GLY A 177 14.56 1.79 18.15
N ARG A 178 13.80 2.76 18.66
CA ARG A 178 13.63 2.97 20.11
C ARG A 178 13.07 1.72 20.81
N GLU A 179 12.07 1.08 20.21
CA GLU A 179 11.47 -0.16 20.73
C GLU A 179 12.45 -1.34 20.71
N ALA A 180 13.34 -1.41 19.71
CA ALA A 180 14.45 -2.37 19.64
C ALA A 180 15.60 -2.07 20.62
N GLY A 181 15.56 -0.94 21.33
CA GLY A 181 16.60 -0.51 22.27
C GLY A 181 17.83 0.14 21.63
N ALA A 182 17.73 0.60 20.38
CA ALA A 182 18.78 1.38 19.74
C ALA A 182 18.91 2.77 20.36
N ASP A 183 20.10 3.35 20.32
CA ASP A 183 20.31 4.73 20.75
C ASP A 183 19.68 5.74 19.77
N GLU A 184 19.51 6.98 20.22
CA GLU A 184 18.81 8.02 19.47
C GLU A 184 19.54 8.41 18.18
N ASP A 185 20.89 8.37 18.17
CA ASP A 185 21.69 8.66 16.98
C ASP A 185 21.46 7.59 15.91
N THR A 186 21.40 6.31 16.31
CA THR A 186 21.06 5.19 15.43
C THR A 186 19.63 5.33 14.89
N CYS A 187 18.66 5.66 15.73
CA CYS A 187 17.26 5.86 15.33
C CYS A 187 17.12 7.03 14.32
N ARG A 188 17.81 8.15 14.59
CA ARG A 188 17.85 9.30 13.69
C ARG A 188 18.54 8.96 12.36
N ALA A 189 19.66 8.22 12.42
CA ALA A 189 20.40 7.77 11.24
C ALA A 189 19.55 6.88 10.36
N ALA A 190 18.76 5.95 10.91
CA ALA A 190 17.84 5.10 10.16
C ALA A 190 16.81 5.93 9.36
N ALA A 191 16.21 6.95 9.98
CA ALA A 191 15.26 7.84 9.29
C ALA A 191 15.95 8.62 8.15
N ARG A 192 17.18 9.14 8.38
CA ARG A 192 17.99 9.81 7.37
C ARG A 192 18.34 8.85 6.22
N ASP A 193 18.74 7.64 6.53
CA ASP A 193 19.19 6.64 5.55
C ASP A 193 18.03 6.15 4.68
N ALA A 194 16.82 6.01 5.22
CA ALA A 194 15.61 5.74 4.45
C ALA A 194 15.33 6.86 3.44
N ALA A 195 15.38 8.13 3.88
CA ALA A 195 15.18 9.28 3.00
C ALA A 195 16.31 9.40 1.95
N GLY A 196 17.54 9.13 2.34
CA GLY A 196 18.70 9.09 1.45
C GLY A 196 18.59 7.99 0.40
N ALA A 197 18.17 6.79 0.79
CA ALA A 197 17.92 5.68 -0.14
C ALA A 197 16.78 6.01 -1.10
N TYR A 198 15.66 6.55 -0.60
CA TYR A 198 14.57 7.05 -1.44
C TYR A 198 15.08 8.05 -2.49
N ARG A 199 15.82 9.07 -2.09
CA ARG A 199 16.41 10.08 -2.97
C ARG A 199 17.36 9.47 -4.00
N ARG A 200 18.26 8.58 -3.60
CA ARG A 200 19.22 7.92 -4.49
C ARG A 200 18.52 7.02 -5.51
N THR A 201 17.58 6.21 -5.07
CA THR A 201 16.78 5.31 -5.93
C THR A 201 15.95 6.11 -6.93
N MET A 202 15.25 7.17 -6.50
CA MET A 202 14.48 8.03 -7.38
C MET A 202 15.36 8.65 -8.48
N ARG A 203 16.60 9.05 -8.14
CA ARG A 203 17.57 9.57 -9.10
C ARG A 203 18.14 8.51 -10.05
N LEU A 204 18.21 7.26 -9.60
CA LEU A 204 18.58 6.13 -10.44
C LEU A 204 17.48 5.86 -11.48
N LEU A 205 16.25 5.70 -11.01
CA LEU A 205 15.07 5.49 -11.87
C LEU A 205 14.88 6.61 -12.89
N ALA A 206 15.16 7.86 -12.50
CA ALA A 206 15.09 9.02 -13.39
C ALA A 206 16.11 8.99 -14.57
N LYS A 207 17.12 8.12 -14.53
CA LYS A 207 18.12 7.96 -15.59
C LYS A 207 17.82 6.78 -16.52
N LEU A 208 16.98 5.85 -16.07
CA LEU A 208 16.62 4.67 -16.85
C LEU A 208 15.64 5.02 -17.97
N PRO A 209 15.62 4.26 -19.07
CA PRO A 209 14.51 4.24 -20.00
C PRO A 209 13.19 3.98 -19.25
N ALA A 210 12.10 4.56 -19.72
CA ALA A 210 10.82 4.49 -18.99
C ALA A 210 10.34 3.06 -18.73
N LEU A 211 10.56 2.14 -19.68
CA LEU A 211 10.18 0.73 -19.53
C LEU A 211 11.05 0.02 -18.51
N ASP A 212 12.35 0.31 -18.48
CA ASP A 212 13.28 -0.30 -17.52
C ASP A 212 13.00 0.20 -16.11
N ALA A 213 12.73 1.52 -15.97
CA ALA A 213 12.32 2.09 -14.68
C ALA A 213 11.00 1.51 -14.16
N TRP A 214 10.05 1.23 -15.08
CA TRP A 214 8.76 0.62 -14.74
C TRP A 214 8.91 -0.83 -14.27
N ASN A 215 9.76 -1.60 -14.93
CA ASN A 215 9.98 -3.02 -14.65
C ASN A 215 11.08 -3.26 -13.59
N ALA A 216 11.67 -2.22 -13.01
CA ALA A 216 12.68 -2.37 -11.98
C ALA A 216 12.12 -3.16 -10.81
N VAL A 217 12.47 -4.43 -10.70
CA VAL A 217 12.07 -5.33 -9.64
C VAL A 217 13.01 -5.13 -8.46
N ALA A 218 12.46 -5.15 -7.25
CA ALA A 218 13.27 -5.33 -6.06
C ALA A 218 13.65 -6.81 -5.93
N ASP A 219 14.62 -7.22 -6.72
CA ASP A 219 15.29 -8.52 -6.59
C ASP A 219 16.53 -8.41 -5.69
N GLU A 220 17.27 -9.50 -5.57
CA GLU A 220 18.52 -9.52 -4.79
C GLU A 220 19.52 -8.48 -5.30
N GLU A 221 19.46 -8.08 -6.56
CA GLU A 221 20.36 -7.11 -7.16
C GLU A 221 20.04 -5.67 -6.70
N LEU A 222 18.76 -5.28 -6.61
CA LEU A 222 18.38 -3.97 -6.03
C LEU A 222 18.70 -3.91 -4.54
N VAL A 223 18.51 -5.00 -3.80
CA VAL A 223 18.92 -5.10 -2.38
C VAL A 223 20.43 -5.01 -2.25
N SER A 224 21.20 -5.61 -3.17
CA SER A 224 22.68 -5.49 -3.17
C SER A 224 23.15 -4.05 -3.43
N HIS A 225 22.42 -3.27 -4.22
CA HIS A 225 22.71 -1.85 -4.46
C HIS A 225 22.38 -0.93 -3.26
N THR A 226 21.68 -1.44 -2.25
CA THR A 226 21.38 -0.69 -1.02
C THR A 226 22.41 -0.89 0.08
N ASP A 227 23.48 -1.67 -0.16
CA ASP A 227 24.51 -2.04 0.82
C ASP A 227 23.92 -2.68 2.11
N ALA A 228 22.83 -3.47 1.96
CA ALA A 228 22.10 -4.09 3.07
C ALA A 228 22.66 -5.47 3.46
N HIS A 229 23.97 -5.53 3.78
CA HIS A 229 24.68 -6.79 4.01
C HIS A 229 24.32 -7.46 5.34
N ASP A 230 24.08 -6.68 6.39
CA ASP A 230 23.81 -7.19 7.74
C ASP A 230 22.38 -7.74 7.85
N LEU A 231 21.46 -7.24 7.00
CA LEU A 231 20.08 -7.70 6.91
C LEU A 231 19.91 -9.05 6.18
N LEU A 232 20.87 -9.46 5.34
CA LEU A 232 20.72 -10.64 4.45
C LEU A 232 20.40 -11.93 5.21
N GLY A 233 21.01 -12.15 6.38
CA GLY A 233 20.72 -13.30 7.23
C GLY A 233 19.27 -13.34 7.72
N THR A 234 18.75 -12.19 8.11
CA THR A 234 17.35 -12.03 8.54
C THR A 234 16.38 -12.22 7.37
N LEU A 235 16.68 -11.64 6.21
CA LEU A 235 15.84 -11.81 5.01
C LEU A 235 15.79 -13.28 4.57
N ARG A 236 16.89 -14.03 4.60
CA ARG A 236 16.91 -15.47 4.29
C ARG A 236 15.99 -16.26 5.22
N ARG A 237 16.08 -16.04 6.53
CA ARG A 237 15.19 -16.70 7.52
C ARG A 237 13.73 -16.37 7.29
N VAL A 238 13.40 -15.11 6.97
CA VAL A 238 12.03 -14.68 6.66
C VAL A 238 11.56 -15.32 5.36
N ALA A 239 12.42 -15.40 4.33
CA ALA A 239 12.11 -16.04 3.05
C ALA A 239 11.81 -17.55 3.20
N GLU A 240 12.58 -18.27 4.01
CA GLU A 240 12.32 -19.69 4.31
C GLU A 240 10.95 -19.89 4.98
N LYS A 241 10.62 -19.09 5.98
CA LYS A 241 9.30 -19.11 6.63
C LYS A 241 8.19 -18.72 5.65
N ALA A 242 8.43 -17.74 4.79
CA ALA A 242 7.48 -17.27 3.78
C ALA A 242 7.16 -18.37 2.76
N ARG A 243 8.18 -19.09 2.23
CA ARG A 243 7.97 -20.22 1.30
C ARG A 243 7.04 -21.29 1.86
N ALA A 244 7.10 -21.54 3.18
CA ALA A 244 6.24 -22.48 3.87
C ALA A 244 4.83 -21.94 4.20
N ASN A 245 4.60 -20.63 4.04
CA ASN A 245 3.36 -19.96 4.42
C ASN A 245 2.37 -19.93 3.24
N THR A 246 1.74 -21.07 2.97
CA THR A 246 0.83 -21.31 1.82
C THR A 246 -0.62 -21.53 2.26
N SER A 247 -1.57 -21.34 1.32
CA SER A 247 -2.99 -21.71 1.51
C SER A 247 -3.13 -23.16 1.95
N GLY A 248 -2.38 -24.08 1.32
CA GLY A 248 -2.40 -25.52 1.66
C GLY A 248 -2.00 -25.80 3.10
N ARG A 249 -0.90 -25.19 3.57
CA ARG A 249 -0.46 -25.36 4.97
C ARG A 249 -1.45 -24.74 5.97
N PHE A 250 -2.06 -23.61 5.62
CA PHE A 250 -3.09 -23.00 6.45
C PHE A 250 -4.33 -23.91 6.51
N ALA A 251 -4.83 -24.38 5.37
CA ALA A 251 -5.99 -25.26 5.31
C ALA A 251 -5.74 -26.57 6.06
N ALA A 252 -4.56 -27.21 5.92
CA ALA A 252 -4.22 -28.43 6.64
C ALA A 252 -4.30 -28.27 8.17
N LYS A 253 -3.97 -27.09 8.70
CA LYS A 253 -4.01 -26.79 10.15
C LYS A 253 -5.35 -26.32 10.66
N SER A 254 -6.14 -25.67 9.80
CA SER A 254 -7.33 -24.91 10.20
C SER A 254 -8.62 -25.50 9.65
N THR A 255 -8.58 -26.66 9.00
CA THR A 255 -9.78 -27.33 8.47
C THR A 255 -9.80 -28.79 8.81
N GLU A 256 -11.01 -29.38 8.86
CA GLU A 256 -11.27 -30.80 9.04
C GLU A 256 -12.10 -31.35 7.87
N ALA A 257 -12.00 -32.64 7.61
CA ALA A 257 -12.86 -33.34 6.64
C ALA A 257 -14.29 -33.43 7.17
N VAL A 258 -15.27 -33.36 6.27
CA VAL A 258 -16.68 -33.51 6.62
C VAL A 258 -17.26 -34.80 6.00
N PRO A 259 -18.26 -35.45 6.65
CA PRO A 259 -18.99 -36.55 6.04
C PRO A 259 -19.62 -36.11 4.71
N GLY A 260 -19.54 -36.96 3.71
CA GLY A 260 -20.01 -36.67 2.36
C GLY A 260 -18.99 -36.01 1.44
N GLY A 261 -17.78 -35.79 1.93
CA GLY A 261 -16.67 -35.18 1.17
C GLY A 261 -16.54 -33.65 1.40
N GLY A 262 -15.33 -33.18 1.16
CA GLY A 262 -14.99 -31.77 1.37
C GLY A 262 -14.34 -31.48 2.72
N ARG A 263 -14.19 -30.20 3.02
CA ARG A 263 -13.53 -29.71 4.25
C ARG A 263 -14.27 -28.48 4.78
N ARG A 264 -14.18 -28.23 6.09
CA ARG A 264 -14.66 -27.00 6.76
C ARG A 264 -13.62 -26.45 7.71
N PHE A 265 -13.70 -25.13 8.01
CA PHE A 265 -12.85 -24.51 9.01
C PHE A 265 -13.17 -24.98 10.44
N VAL A 266 -12.12 -25.24 11.21
CA VAL A 266 -12.21 -25.50 12.65
C VAL A 266 -12.11 -24.17 13.39
N PRO A 267 -13.11 -23.80 14.20
CA PRO A 267 -13.04 -22.56 14.97
C PRO A 267 -11.84 -22.52 15.91
N ALA A 268 -11.19 -21.37 15.96
CA ALA A 268 -10.09 -21.05 16.88
C ALA A 268 -10.25 -19.59 17.37
N PRO A 269 -11.24 -19.31 18.26
CA PRO A 269 -11.48 -17.98 18.78
C PRO A 269 -10.25 -17.40 19.52
N PRO A 270 -10.02 -16.07 19.48
CA PRO A 270 -10.82 -15.07 18.77
C PRO A 270 -10.46 -14.94 17.28
N VAL A 271 -9.40 -15.65 16.80
CA VAL A 271 -8.77 -15.43 15.50
C VAL A 271 -9.60 -15.97 14.34
N LEU A 272 -10.22 -17.14 14.49
CA LEU A 272 -11.04 -17.78 13.45
C LEU A 272 -12.38 -18.20 14.08
N ARG A 273 -13.48 -17.66 13.55
CA ARG A 273 -14.83 -17.90 14.07
C ARG A 273 -15.74 -18.43 12.97
N ARG A 274 -16.60 -19.38 13.32
CA ARG A 274 -17.73 -19.76 12.47
C ARG A 274 -18.74 -18.62 12.41
N ILE A 275 -19.35 -18.46 11.25
CA ILE A 275 -20.40 -17.44 11.00
C ILE A 275 -21.72 -18.15 10.68
N PRO A 276 -22.88 -17.45 10.76
CA PRO A 276 -24.16 -17.98 10.33
C PRO A 276 -24.13 -18.42 8.86
N ASP A 277 -24.87 -19.47 8.52
CA ASP A 277 -24.90 -20.02 7.16
C ASP A 277 -25.42 -18.99 6.13
N THR A 278 -26.32 -18.08 6.53
CA THR A 278 -26.80 -16.96 5.70
C THR A 278 -25.70 -15.98 5.35
N GLU A 279 -24.85 -15.62 6.32
CA GLU A 279 -23.69 -14.75 6.12
C GLU A 279 -22.63 -15.44 5.25
N ALA A 280 -22.38 -16.73 5.50
CA ALA A 280 -21.46 -17.54 4.69
C ALA A 280 -21.94 -17.62 3.22
N ALA A 281 -23.23 -17.82 2.98
CA ALA A 281 -23.82 -17.83 1.66
C ALA A 281 -23.71 -16.48 0.96
N ALA A 282 -23.94 -15.36 1.67
CA ALA A 282 -23.78 -14.02 1.14
C ALA A 282 -22.33 -13.75 0.67
N VAL A 283 -21.31 -14.14 1.48
CA VAL A 283 -19.90 -14.01 1.11
C VAL A 283 -19.56 -14.90 -0.09
N ALA A 284 -20.04 -16.14 -0.12
CA ALA A 284 -19.81 -17.06 -1.23
C ALA A 284 -20.41 -16.53 -2.54
N THR A 285 -21.68 -16.07 -2.53
CA THR A 285 -22.36 -15.50 -3.70
C THR A 285 -21.64 -14.25 -4.20
N ALA A 286 -21.08 -13.44 -3.30
CA ALA A 286 -20.32 -12.26 -3.68
C ALA A 286 -19.01 -12.56 -4.46
N LEU A 287 -18.60 -13.82 -4.55
CA LEU A 287 -17.48 -14.21 -5.42
C LEU A 287 -17.87 -14.23 -6.92
N GLU A 288 -19.16 -14.28 -7.28
CA GLU A 288 -19.58 -14.19 -8.69
C GLU A 288 -19.13 -12.85 -9.33
N PRO A 289 -19.55 -11.67 -8.84
CA PRO A 289 -19.09 -10.41 -9.40
C PRO A 289 -17.59 -10.16 -9.18
N TYR A 290 -16.94 -10.78 -8.18
CA TYR A 290 -15.50 -10.70 -8.02
C TYR A 290 -14.76 -11.30 -9.23
N VAL A 291 -15.21 -12.42 -9.79
CA VAL A 291 -14.57 -13.05 -10.96
C VAL A 291 -14.47 -12.07 -12.13
N ASP A 292 -15.48 -11.19 -12.31
CA ASP A 292 -15.49 -10.19 -13.37
C ASP A 292 -14.46 -9.06 -13.17
N THR A 293 -13.96 -8.89 -11.96
CA THR A 293 -12.91 -7.89 -11.64
C THR A 293 -11.49 -8.39 -11.93
N LEU A 294 -11.33 -9.67 -12.23
CA LEU A 294 -10.07 -10.27 -12.62
C LEU A 294 -9.84 -10.15 -14.13
N GLY A 295 -8.57 -10.21 -14.52
CA GLY A 295 -8.22 -10.37 -15.93
C GLY A 295 -8.85 -11.64 -16.51
N GLU A 296 -9.32 -11.55 -17.75
CA GLU A 296 -9.99 -12.68 -18.43
C GLU A 296 -9.14 -13.96 -18.46
N ASP A 297 -7.82 -13.81 -18.52
CA ASP A 297 -6.83 -14.90 -18.47
C ASP A 297 -6.77 -15.63 -17.12
N ARG A 298 -7.33 -15.04 -16.05
CA ARG A 298 -7.35 -15.62 -14.70
C ARG A 298 -8.65 -16.35 -14.36
N ARG A 299 -9.75 -16.02 -15.02
CA ARG A 299 -11.07 -16.62 -14.77
C ARG A 299 -11.09 -18.15 -14.92
N PRO A 300 -10.43 -18.75 -15.95
CA PRO A 300 -10.38 -20.20 -16.09
C PRO A 300 -9.67 -20.93 -14.92
N LEU A 301 -8.79 -20.26 -14.20
CA LEU A 301 -8.16 -20.81 -13.01
C LEU A 301 -9.20 -21.00 -11.89
N LEU A 302 -10.00 -19.98 -11.61
CA LEU A 302 -11.03 -20.05 -10.56
C LEU A 302 -12.14 -21.05 -10.89
N ALA A 303 -12.49 -21.23 -12.16
CA ALA A 303 -13.46 -22.22 -12.59
C ALA A 303 -13.07 -23.68 -12.28
N ARG A 304 -11.83 -23.94 -11.85
CA ARG A 304 -11.36 -25.26 -11.42
C ARG A 304 -11.59 -25.55 -9.94
N TYR A 305 -12.10 -24.56 -9.19
CA TYR A 305 -12.30 -24.65 -7.74
C TYR A 305 -13.78 -24.59 -7.40
N ALA A 306 -14.17 -25.34 -6.37
CA ALA A 306 -15.48 -25.23 -5.73
C ALA A 306 -15.33 -24.56 -4.36
N VAL A 307 -16.31 -23.72 -3.98
CA VAL A 307 -16.39 -23.12 -2.64
C VAL A 307 -16.89 -24.18 -1.66
N HIS A 308 -16.19 -24.38 -0.55
CA HIS A 308 -16.51 -25.39 0.45
C HIS A 308 -16.92 -24.81 1.79
N ASP A 309 -16.28 -23.76 2.27
CA ASP A 309 -16.61 -23.15 3.55
C ASP A 309 -16.16 -21.70 3.64
N VAL A 310 -16.78 -20.94 4.55
CA VAL A 310 -16.47 -19.54 4.85
C VAL A 310 -16.38 -19.36 6.36
N ALA A 311 -15.35 -18.66 6.83
CA ALA A 311 -15.20 -18.32 8.24
C ALA A 311 -14.77 -16.85 8.40
N PHE A 312 -15.16 -16.23 9.51
CA PHE A 312 -14.68 -14.90 9.91
C PHE A 312 -13.27 -15.00 10.48
N ARG A 313 -12.39 -14.08 10.09
CA ARG A 313 -11.01 -14.06 10.56
C ARG A 313 -10.57 -12.67 11.03
N VAL A 314 -10.16 -12.57 12.29
CA VAL A 314 -9.53 -11.35 12.84
C VAL A 314 -8.12 -11.19 12.25
N VAL A 315 -7.80 -10.01 11.74
CA VAL A 315 -6.52 -9.72 11.07
C VAL A 315 -5.88 -8.43 11.58
N GLY A 316 -4.55 -8.43 11.67
CA GLY A 316 -3.68 -7.27 11.84
C GLY A 316 -3.97 -6.37 13.06
N THR A 317 -3.23 -5.25 13.19
CA THR A 317 -3.49 -4.20 14.21
C THR A 317 -4.40 -3.10 13.63
N GLY A 318 -4.04 -2.51 12.52
CA GLY A 318 -4.82 -1.46 11.85
C GLY A 318 -6.20 -1.94 11.38
N SER A 319 -6.31 -3.21 10.96
CA SER A 319 -7.53 -3.81 10.42
C SER A 319 -8.42 -4.51 11.46
N VAL A 320 -8.07 -4.53 12.75
CA VAL A 320 -8.95 -5.12 13.79
C VAL A 320 -10.29 -4.39 13.82
N GLY A 321 -11.38 -5.15 13.89
CA GLY A 321 -12.75 -4.63 13.88
C GLY A 321 -13.32 -4.39 12.49
N THR A 322 -12.55 -4.53 11.40
CA THR A 322 -13.12 -4.63 10.05
C THR A 322 -13.56 -6.06 9.78
N ARG A 323 -14.56 -6.21 8.90
CA ARG A 323 -15.03 -7.55 8.50
C ARG A 323 -14.01 -8.19 7.59
N SER A 324 -13.57 -9.37 7.94
CA SER A 324 -12.63 -10.14 7.13
C SER A 324 -13.00 -11.61 7.17
N TYR A 325 -13.16 -12.19 6.00
CA TYR A 325 -13.50 -13.58 5.83
C TYR A 325 -12.37 -14.35 5.15
N VAL A 326 -12.28 -15.62 5.43
CA VAL A 326 -11.51 -16.59 4.65
C VAL A 326 -12.48 -17.56 3.99
N VAL A 327 -12.28 -17.77 2.69
CA VAL A 327 -13.09 -18.67 1.88
C VAL A 327 -12.23 -19.84 1.45
N LEU A 328 -12.65 -21.05 1.82
CA LEU A 328 -12.00 -22.28 1.44
C LEU A 328 -12.52 -22.76 0.09
N LEU A 329 -11.63 -22.93 -0.85
CA LEU A 329 -11.92 -23.52 -2.15
C LEU A 329 -11.10 -24.82 -2.29
N LEU A 330 -11.68 -25.83 -2.91
CA LEU A 330 -10.98 -27.08 -3.25
C LEU A 330 -11.05 -27.33 -4.76
N ASP A 331 -9.95 -27.81 -5.34
CA ASP A 331 -9.93 -28.28 -6.71
C ASP A 331 -10.43 -29.72 -6.82
N HIS A 332 -10.41 -30.31 -8.03
CA HIS A 332 -10.85 -31.70 -8.31
C HIS A 332 -10.01 -32.76 -7.59
N ARG A 333 -8.84 -32.42 -7.05
CA ARG A 333 -7.98 -33.31 -6.24
C ARG A 333 -8.16 -33.10 -4.74
N GLY A 334 -8.98 -32.11 -4.34
CA GLY A 334 -9.12 -31.67 -2.95
C GLY A 334 -7.99 -30.77 -2.49
N GLU A 335 -7.16 -30.24 -3.41
CA GLU A 335 -6.11 -29.29 -3.06
C GLU A 335 -6.70 -27.91 -2.74
N PRO A 336 -6.33 -27.31 -1.59
CA PRO A 336 -6.98 -26.12 -1.12
C PRO A 336 -6.36 -24.83 -1.69
N LEU A 337 -7.22 -23.91 -2.09
CA LEU A 337 -6.97 -22.50 -2.25
C LEU A 337 -7.79 -21.74 -1.19
N VAL A 338 -7.20 -20.78 -0.50
CA VAL A 338 -7.93 -19.93 0.43
C VAL A 338 -7.89 -18.49 -0.07
N LEU A 339 -9.06 -17.87 -0.21
CA LEU A 339 -9.20 -16.45 -0.49
C LEU A 339 -9.48 -15.69 0.81
N GLN A 340 -8.97 -14.48 0.91
CA GLN A 340 -9.36 -13.50 1.91
C GLN A 340 -10.30 -12.50 1.28
N VAL A 341 -11.48 -12.29 1.88
CA VAL A 341 -12.45 -11.25 1.54
C VAL A 341 -12.43 -10.25 2.69
N LYS A 342 -11.76 -9.10 2.50
CA LYS A 342 -11.50 -8.11 3.55
C LYS A 342 -12.24 -6.82 3.23
N GLU A 343 -13.05 -6.33 4.18
CA GLU A 343 -13.77 -5.06 4.06
C GLU A 343 -12.78 -3.93 3.77
N ALA A 344 -13.08 -3.14 2.75
CA ALA A 344 -12.35 -1.94 2.38
C ALA A 344 -13.13 -0.72 2.83
N ARG A 345 -12.55 0.06 3.73
CA ARG A 345 -13.15 1.27 4.28
C ARG A 345 -12.59 2.51 3.57
N PRO A 346 -13.28 3.65 3.65
CA PRO A 346 -12.69 4.92 3.21
C PRO A 346 -11.31 5.13 3.85
N ALA A 347 -10.35 5.59 3.06
CA ALA A 347 -9.00 5.85 3.57
C ALA A 347 -9.01 7.02 4.55
N ALA A 348 -8.41 6.83 5.72
CA ALA A 348 -8.40 7.82 6.81
C ALA A 348 -7.67 9.14 6.42
N LEU A 349 -6.80 9.09 5.42
CA LEU A 349 -6.07 10.26 4.94
C LEU A 349 -6.88 11.14 3.97
N VAL A 350 -7.91 10.59 3.30
CA VAL A 350 -8.66 11.28 2.24
C VAL A 350 -9.29 12.61 2.72
N PRO A 351 -9.90 12.71 3.93
CA PRO A 351 -10.46 13.97 4.43
C PRO A 351 -9.43 15.10 4.54
N HIS A 352 -8.14 14.76 4.65
CA HIS A 352 -7.06 15.72 4.88
C HIS A 352 -6.35 16.17 3.59
N LEU A 353 -6.62 15.53 2.45
CA LEU A 353 -6.01 15.86 1.16
C LEU A 353 -6.33 17.30 0.71
N ALA A 354 -7.57 17.74 0.88
CA ALA A 354 -7.98 19.10 0.50
C ALA A 354 -7.19 20.19 1.27
N THR A 355 -6.94 19.96 2.56
CA THR A 355 -6.12 20.88 3.40
C THR A 355 -4.68 20.95 2.90
N ALA A 356 -4.15 19.85 2.34
CA ALA A 356 -2.83 19.80 1.73
C ALA A 356 -2.81 20.33 0.27
N GLY A 357 -3.93 20.84 -0.25
CA GLY A 357 -4.05 21.37 -1.61
C GLY A 357 -4.20 20.29 -2.70
N PHE A 358 -4.56 19.06 -2.32
CA PHE A 358 -4.81 17.98 -3.26
C PHE A 358 -6.31 17.75 -3.50
N PRO A 359 -6.70 17.36 -4.72
CA PRO A 359 -8.11 17.06 -4.99
C PRO A 359 -8.53 15.81 -4.21
N VAL A 360 -9.74 15.86 -3.64
CA VAL A 360 -10.36 14.69 -3.03
C VAL A 360 -11.01 13.85 -4.15
N PRO A 361 -10.51 12.64 -4.42
CA PRO A 361 -11.05 11.83 -5.50
C PRO A 361 -12.43 11.28 -5.15
N ALA A 362 -13.33 11.23 -6.13
CA ALA A 362 -14.52 10.42 -6.02
C ALA A 362 -14.14 8.94 -6.07
N VAL A 363 -14.47 8.19 -5.02
CA VAL A 363 -14.21 6.75 -4.91
C VAL A 363 -15.51 5.99 -5.09
N PRO A 364 -15.77 5.41 -6.25
CA PRO A 364 -17.03 4.69 -6.50
C PRO A 364 -17.12 3.37 -5.73
N HIS A 365 -15.99 2.77 -5.38
CA HIS A 365 -15.92 1.50 -4.64
C HIS A 365 -14.58 1.37 -3.93
N GLU A 366 -14.58 1.28 -2.60
CA GLU A 366 -13.37 1.25 -1.79
C GLU A 366 -12.50 0.00 -2.06
N GLY A 367 -13.09 -1.17 -2.25
CA GLY A 367 -12.33 -2.37 -2.63
C GLY A 367 -11.59 -2.20 -3.95
N ARG A 368 -12.19 -1.52 -4.93
CA ARG A 368 -11.53 -1.16 -6.19
C ARG A 368 -10.37 -0.19 -5.97
N ARG A 369 -10.54 0.83 -5.09
CA ARG A 369 -9.48 1.78 -4.74
C ARG A 369 -8.25 1.03 -4.21
N VAL A 370 -8.44 0.16 -3.22
CA VAL A 370 -7.36 -0.64 -2.60
C VAL A 370 -6.66 -1.51 -3.65
N VAL A 371 -7.43 -2.26 -4.44
CA VAL A 371 -6.89 -3.17 -5.46
C VAL A 371 -6.11 -2.44 -6.55
N LEU A 372 -6.64 -1.33 -7.07
CA LEU A 372 -5.93 -0.56 -8.10
C LEU A 372 -4.70 0.16 -7.55
N GLY A 373 -4.74 0.66 -6.30
CA GLY A 373 -3.58 1.22 -5.62
C GLY A 373 -2.48 0.17 -5.46
N GLN A 374 -2.83 -1.02 -4.99
CA GLN A 374 -1.88 -2.13 -4.86
C GLN A 374 -1.28 -2.52 -6.22
N LYS A 375 -2.12 -2.72 -7.25
CA LYS A 375 -1.64 -3.07 -8.61
C LYS A 375 -0.76 -2.00 -9.24
N ARG A 376 -0.95 -0.74 -8.87
CA ARG A 376 -0.13 0.38 -9.38
C ARG A 376 1.22 0.47 -8.68
N MET A 377 1.26 0.25 -7.37
CA MET A 377 2.47 0.44 -6.58
C MET A 377 3.37 -0.79 -6.54
N GLN A 378 2.81 -1.99 -6.56
CA GLN A 378 3.57 -3.24 -6.60
C GLN A 378 4.05 -3.54 -8.03
N VAL A 379 5.28 -4.04 -8.16
CA VAL A 379 5.78 -4.53 -9.48
C VAL A 379 5.04 -5.79 -9.90
N VAL A 380 4.82 -6.69 -8.95
CA VAL A 380 4.08 -7.94 -9.16
C VAL A 380 2.98 -8.01 -8.13
N SER A 381 1.72 -8.06 -8.58
CA SER A 381 0.58 -8.21 -7.69
C SER A 381 0.10 -9.66 -7.65
N ASP A 382 -0.64 -10.01 -6.59
CA ASP A 382 -1.39 -11.26 -6.52
C ASP A 382 -2.29 -11.41 -7.74
N THR A 383 -2.19 -12.56 -8.42
CA THR A 383 -2.95 -12.86 -9.64
C THR A 383 -4.46 -12.96 -9.41
N LEU A 384 -4.88 -13.20 -8.17
CA LEU A 384 -6.27 -13.30 -7.74
C LEU A 384 -6.75 -12.03 -7.01
N LEU A 385 -6.01 -10.93 -7.14
CA LEU A 385 -6.37 -9.66 -6.52
C LEU A 385 -7.53 -9.00 -7.30
N GLY A 386 -8.68 -8.85 -6.64
CA GLY A 386 -9.90 -8.24 -7.15
C GLY A 386 -10.76 -7.66 -6.03
N TRP A 387 -11.98 -7.28 -6.33
CA TRP A 387 -12.91 -6.68 -5.36
C TRP A 387 -14.34 -7.20 -5.55
N THR A 388 -15.15 -7.02 -4.51
CA THR A 388 -16.55 -7.36 -4.54
C THR A 388 -17.35 -6.53 -3.53
N THR A 389 -18.66 -6.71 -3.53
CA THR A 389 -19.60 -6.15 -2.55
C THR A 389 -20.34 -7.28 -1.84
N VAL A 390 -20.32 -7.28 -0.50
CA VAL A 390 -21.11 -8.18 0.33
C VAL A 390 -22.10 -7.33 1.13
N GLU A 391 -23.40 -7.56 0.98
CA GLU A 391 -24.46 -6.83 1.70
C GLU A 391 -24.27 -5.29 1.66
N GLY A 392 -23.97 -4.75 0.48
CA GLY A 392 -23.78 -3.30 0.27
C GLY A 392 -22.45 -2.73 0.74
N ARG A 393 -21.54 -3.54 1.34
CA ARG A 393 -20.22 -3.13 1.78
C ARG A 393 -19.16 -3.52 0.77
N PRO A 394 -18.15 -2.66 0.50
CA PRO A 394 -17.08 -2.96 -0.42
C PRO A 394 -15.98 -3.81 0.24
N TYR A 395 -15.47 -4.77 -0.52
CA TYR A 395 -14.38 -5.66 -0.09
C TYR A 395 -13.30 -5.77 -1.17
N GLN A 396 -12.05 -5.92 -0.72
CA GLN A 396 -10.97 -6.47 -1.52
C GLN A 396 -10.95 -8.01 -1.38
N VAL A 397 -10.58 -8.71 -2.45
CA VAL A 397 -10.39 -10.16 -2.46
C VAL A 397 -8.97 -10.47 -2.93
N ARG A 398 -8.27 -11.34 -2.22
CA ARG A 398 -6.91 -11.75 -2.55
C ARG A 398 -6.62 -13.18 -2.08
N GLN A 399 -5.56 -13.79 -2.58
CA GLN A 399 -5.10 -15.06 -2.07
C GLN A 399 -4.64 -14.91 -0.60
N PHE A 400 -5.15 -15.77 0.27
CA PHE A 400 -4.73 -15.83 1.66
C PHE A 400 -3.49 -16.74 1.80
N ARG A 401 -2.47 -16.25 2.52
CA ARG A 401 -1.21 -17.00 2.71
C ARG A 401 -0.47 -17.29 1.39
N ASN A 402 -0.37 -16.29 0.52
CA ASN A 402 0.45 -16.33 -0.68
C ASN A 402 1.95 -16.13 -0.31
N ARG A 403 2.54 -17.11 0.39
CA ARG A 403 3.96 -17.09 0.81
C ARG A 403 4.33 -15.78 1.55
N LYS A 404 3.41 -15.25 2.36
CA LYS A 404 3.64 -14.03 3.11
C LYS A 404 4.70 -14.21 4.19
N GLY A 405 5.66 -13.29 4.20
CA GLY A 405 6.63 -13.11 5.26
C GLY A 405 6.80 -11.61 5.58
N SER A 406 7.06 -11.29 6.84
CA SER A 406 7.35 -9.91 7.27
C SER A 406 8.58 -9.89 8.15
N VAL A 407 9.37 -8.85 8.02
CA VAL A 407 10.37 -8.47 9.00
C VAL A 407 9.65 -7.70 10.10
N ASP A 408 9.94 -7.99 11.34
CA ASP A 408 9.51 -7.17 12.47
C ASP A 408 10.61 -6.13 12.73
N PRO A 409 10.38 -4.85 12.42
CA PRO A 409 11.42 -3.85 12.55
C PRO A 409 11.81 -3.56 14.00
N ALA A 410 10.92 -3.80 14.97
CA ALA A 410 11.19 -3.64 16.41
C ALA A 410 12.00 -4.80 17.00
N ALA A 411 12.17 -5.90 16.26
CA ALA A 411 12.98 -7.06 16.64
C ALA A 411 14.32 -7.15 15.88
N LEU A 412 14.68 -6.12 15.12
CA LEU A 412 15.96 -6.05 14.42
C LEU A 412 17.08 -5.74 15.40
N ALA A 413 18.25 -6.33 15.17
CA ALA A 413 19.47 -5.91 15.84
C ALA A 413 19.87 -4.49 15.40
N ALA A 414 20.57 -3.75 16.26
CA ALA A 414 20.88 -2.33 16.00
C ALA A 414 21.66 -2.12 14.69
N ASP A 415 22.56 -3.05 14.33
CA ASP A 415 23.32 -3.06 13.09
C ASP A 415 22.51 -3.38 11.81
N GLN A 416 21.25 -3.80 11.97
CA GLN A 416 20.35 -4.13 10.86
C GLN A 416 19.31 -3.05 10.59
N ILE A 417 19.15 -2.08 11.49
CA ILE A 417 18.10 -1.06 11.40
C ILE A 417 18.34 -0.13 10.21
N ASP A 418 19.59 0.28 9.99
CA ASP A 418 19.98 1.15 8.88
C ASP A 418 19.88 0.43 7.52
N ASP A 419 20.26 -0.83 7.45
CA ASP A 419 20.06 -1.69 6.27
C ASP A 419 18.57 -1.80 5.90
N TYR A 420 17.73 -2.04 6.91
CA TYR A 420 16.29 -2.11 6.73
C TYR A 420 15.70 -0.77 6.29
N ALA A 421 16.20 0.32 6.84
CA ALA A 421 15.81 1.67 6.48
C ALA A 421 16.15 1.98 5.00
N ARG A 422 17.40 1.66 4.58
CA ARG A 422 17.82 1.83 3.17
C ARG A 422 16.96 1.00 2.22
N MET A 423 16.71 -0.26 2.54
CA MET A 423 15.89 -1.14 1.73
C MET A 423 14.45 -0.60 1.59
N THR A 424 13.79 -0.24 2.69
CA THR A 424 12.40 0.25 2.68
C THR A 424 12.26 1.60 1.99
N GLY A 425 13.25 2.49 2.14
CA GLY A 425 13.31 3.76 1.41
C GLY A 425 13.44 3.57 -0.10
N ALA A 426 14.27 2.61 -0.54
CA ALA A 426 14.42 2.27 -1.95
C ALA A 426 13.13 1.67 -2.54
N LEU A 427 12.49 0.74 -1.83
CA LEU A 427 11.21 0.14 -2.21
C LEU A 427 10.10 1.18 -2.35
N LEU A 428 10.03 2.14 -1.42
CA LEU A 428 9.05 3.22 -1.48
C LEU A 428 9.29 4.14 -2.69
N ALA A 429 10.55 4.47 -3.00
CA ALA A 429 10.88 5.27 -4.17
C ALA A 429 10.43 4.57 -5.47
N ARG A 430 10.68 3.28 -5.59
CA ARG A 430 10.23 2.49 -6.72
C ARG A 430 8.70 2.49 -6.83
N ALA A 431 7.99 2.24 -5.72
CA ALA A 431 6.53 2.25 -5.71
C ALA A 431 5.96 3.61 -6.15
N HIS A 432 6.53 4.72 -5.70
CA HIS A 432 6.11 6.07 -6.09
C HIS A 432 6.42 6.40 -7.55
N SER A 433 7.47 5.82 -8.14
CA SER A 433 7.83 6.05 -9.56
C SER A 433 6.79 5.50 -10.53
N HIS A 434 5.91 4.61 -10.09
CA HIS A 434 4.76 4.13 -10.88
C HIS A 434 3.58 5.10 -10.90
N GLY A 435 3.54 6.06 -9.99
CA GLY A 435 2.45 7.05 -9.89
C GLY A 435 2.84 8.46 -10.33
N ALA A 436 4.13 8.78 -10.32
CA ALA A 436 4.69 10.07 -10.72
C ALA A 436 5.94 9.89 -11.57
N ASP A 437 6.27 10.88 -12.38
CA ASP A 437 7.51 10.90 -13.15
C ASP A 437 8.72 10.96 -12.19
N PRO A 438 9.60 9.94 -12.17
CA PRO A 438 10.74 9.93 -11.26
C PRO A 438 11.69 11.10 -11.46
N ARG A 439 11.74 11.71 -12.69
CA ARG A 439 12.56 12.87 -12.98
C ARG A 439 12.09 14.12 -12.22
N LEU A 440 10.78 14.26 -12.00
CA LEU A 440 10.18 15.36 -11.25
C LEU A 440 10.59 15.30 -9.78
N ILE A 441 10.36 14.14 -9.13
CA ILE A 441 10.72 13.93 -7.71
C ILE A 441 12.25 14.01 -7.54
N ALA A 442 13.04 13.37 -8.41
CA ALA A 442 14.49 13.44 -8.38
C ALA A 442 15.01 14.88 -8.57
N GLY A 443 14.33 15.67 -9.41
CA GLY A 443 14.59 17.10 -9.57
C GLY A 443 14.44 17.86 -8.25
N TYR A 444 13.36 17.62 -7.54
CA TYR A 444 13.12 18.23 -6.23
C TYR A 444 14.11 17.73 -5.17
N CYS A 445 14.27 16.42 -4.99
CA CYS A 445 15.15 15.85 -3.96
C CYS A 445 16.62 16.30 -4.11
N GLY A 446 17.12 16.37 -5.35
CA GLY A 446 18.48 16.85 -5.62
C GLY A 446 19.56 15.84 -5.32
N LYS A 447 20.81 16.32 -5.08
CA LYS A 447 22.00 15.46 -4.92
C LYS A 447 22.54 15.39 -3.50
N ASN A 448 22.38 16.46 -2.72
CA ASN A 448 22.87 16.56 -1.36
C ASN A 448 21.84 16.02 -0.34
N GLU A 449 22.24 15.91 0.90
CA GLU A 449 21.51 15.27 2.00
C GLU A 449 20.55 16.22 2.75
N GLU A 450 20.33 17.45 2.23
CA GLU A 450 19.47 18.43 2.90
C GLU A 450 18.04 17.93 3.14
N LEU A 451 17.47 17.18 2.17
CA LEU A 451 16.17 16.53 2.35
C LEU A 451 16.25 15.40 3.38
N ASP A 452 17.29 14.59 3.33
CA ASP A 452 17.47 13.45 4.20
C ASP A 452 17.55 13.90 5.67
N GLU A 453 18.33 14.93 5.97
CA GLU A 453 18.45 15.55 7.29
C GLU A 453 17.12 16.20 7.74
N ALA A 454 16.40 16.84 6.81
CA ALA A 454 15.12 17.45 7.14
C ALA A 454 14.05 16.38 7.49
N MET A 455 14.03 15.25 6.77
CA MET A 455 13.13 14.13 7.05
C MET A 455 13.47 13.45 8.37
N ALA A 456 14.78 13.26 8.68
CA ALA A 456 15.21 12.73 9.96
C ALA A 456 14.84 13.62 11.14
N ALA A 457 15.03 14.93 11.01
CA ALA A 457 14.64 15.89 12.05
C ALA A 457 13.10 15.89 12.29
N PHE A 458 12.30 15.83 11.23
CA PHE A 458 10.86 15.66 11.34
C PHE A 458 10.50 14.33 12.02
N ALA A 459 11.17 13.26 11.64
CA ALA A 459 10.88 11.92 12.14
C ALA A 459 11.08 11.80 13.65
N VAL A 460 12.18 12.36 14.18
CA VAL A 460 12.42 12.40 15.62
C VAL A 460 11.35 13.21 16.33
N ALA A 461 11.08 14.46 15.87
CA ALA A 461 10.08 15.31 16.50
C ALA A 461 8.65 14.70 16.48
N TYR A 462 8.30 13.99 15.39
CA TYR A 462 6.99 13.33 15.32
C TYR A 462 6.94 12.02 16.10
N ALA A 463 8.06 11.33 16.25
CA ALA A 463 8.18 10.17 17.14
C ALA A 463 7.94 10.57 18.60
N ASP A 464 8.57 11.67 19.07
CA ASP A 464 8.33 12.23 20.40
C ASP A 464 6.85 12.54 20.61
N ARG A 465 6.21 13.19 19.62
CA ARG A 465 4.76 13.46 19.66
C ARG A 465 3.94 12.18 19.71
N THR A 466 4.33 11.17 18.98
CA THR A 466 3.63 9.86 18.97
C THR A 466 3.74 9.16 20.32
N GLU A 467 4.88 9.27 21.01
CA GLU A 467 5.05 8.75 22.38
C GLU A 467 4.16 9.48 23.39
N GLU A 468 4.02 10.81 23.27
CA GLU A 468 3.08 11.59 24.08
C GLU A 468 1.63 11.15 23.82
N ASP A 469 1.19 11.05 22.57
CA ASP A 469 -0.14 10.60 22.18
C ASP A 469 -0.44 9.18 22.68
N HIS A 470 0.56 8.29 22.62
CA HIS A 470 0.47 6.94 23.16
C HIS A 470 0.32 6.96 24.70
N ALA A 471 1.10 7.78 25.40
CA ALA A 471 1.00 7.93 26.85
C ALA A 471 -0.39 8.44 27.27
N ASP A 472 -0.96 9.39 26.53
CA ASP A 472 -2.32 9.90 26.72
C ASP A 472 -3.38 8.79 26.55
N LEU A 473 -3.22 7.94 25.51
CA LEU A 473 -4.10 6.78 25.32
C LEU A 473 -4.00 5.79 26.50
N VAL A 474 -2.79 5.45 26.93
CA VAL A 474 -2.56 4.54 28.05
C VAL A 474 -3.14 5.11 29.34
N ALA A 475 -2.99 6.41 29.59
CA ALA A 475 -3.59 7.09 30.74
C ALA A 475 -5.13 7.04 30.67
N ALA A 476 -5.71 7.23 29.48
CA ALA A 476 -7.16 7.15 29.29
C ALA A 476 -7.72 5.74 29.54
N ILE A 477 -7.00 4.70 29.14
CA ILE A 477 -7.35 3.30 29.41
C ILE A 477 -7.32 3.05 30.92
N LYS A 478 -6.25 3.45 31.62
CA LYS A 478 -6.12 3.30 33.07
C LYS A 478 -7.22 4.03 33.83
N ALA A 479 -7.68 5.16 33.31
CA ALA A 479 -8.78 5.95 33.88
C ALA A 479 -10.18 5.42 33.50
N GLY A 480 -10.28 4.33 32.72
CA GLY A 480 -11.56 3.75 32.28
C GLY A 480 -12.32 4.60 31.23
N ARG A 481 -11.65 5.59 30.61
CA ARG A 481 -12.28 6.47 29.58
C ARG A 481 -12.44 5.78 28.22
N ILE A 482 -11.65 4.76 27.96
CA ILE A 482 -11.72 3.93 26.74
C ILE A 482 -11.41 2.48 27.13
N GLU A 483 -12.20 1.55 26.59
CA GLU A 483 -12.02 0.13 26.85
C GLU A 483 -10.87 -0.45 26.02
N ALA A 484 -10.06 -1.30 26.64
CA ALA A 484 -8.97 -2.02 25.99
C ALA A 484 -8.86 -3.44 26.55
N GLU A 485 -8.65 -4.40 25.64
CA GLU A 485 -8.32 -5.78 25.95
C GLU A 485 -6.88 -6.07 25.55
N PRO A 486 -6.12 -6.88 26.33
CA PRO A 486 -4.79 -7.31 25.94
C PRO A 486 -4.78 -7.94 24.54
N GLY A 487 -3.77 -7.62 23.73
CA GLY A 487 -3.59 -8.24 22.42
C GLY A 487 -3.34 -9.75 22.54
N VAL A 488 -4.02 -10.55 21.70
CA VAL A 488 -3.84 -12.01 21.55
C VAL A 488 -2.93 -12.29 20.34
#